data_7cc2e220294c3abf8da473e5f336edcb
#
_entry.id   7cc2e220294c3abf8da473e5f336edcb
#
_cell.length_a   1.000
_cell.length_b   1.000
_cell.length_c   1.000
_cell.angle_alpha   90.00
_cell.angle_beta   90.00
_cell.angle_gamma   90.00
#
_symmetry.space_group_name_H-M   'P 1'
#
loop_
_entity.id
_entity.type
_entity.pdbx_description
1 polymer ?
#
loop_
_entity_poly.entity_id
_entity_poly.type
_entity_poly.pdbx_seq_one_letter_code
_entity_poly.pdbx_strand_id
1 'polypeptide(L)'
;IQIANELGIKRLSEENAPTQYARHPLVYLVEAADDICYQMMDIEDAHKLKLLTTKEAKELYELFLDKEKMERALKIYEFVSDTNEQIAYLRATAIGILVHECTRVFIDNEEDILNGNFNGSLIKHISQPLKEAYNRCSNVAVNKIYKSRDVVDIELAGFHVISTLLELMIDAVQSPEKTYSQLLINRVSSQYDINSPTLYGKIQAVLDY
;
A
#
# COMPACT_ATOMS: atom_id res chain seq x y z
N ILE A 1 -24.42 0.43 -3.71
CA ILE A 1 -25.37 0.04 -4.78
C ILE A 1 -25.50 1.18 -5.78
N GLN A 2 -25.90 2.39 -5.37
CA GLN A 2 -26.13 3.54 -6.27
C GLN A 2 -24.89 3.85 -7.12
N ILE A 3 -23.73 4.03 -6.51
CA ILE A 3 -22.46 4.35 -7.20
C ILE A 3 -22.09 3.25 -8.22
N ALA A 4 -22.24 1.99 -7.84
CA ALA A 4 -21.93 0.87 -8.74
C ALA A 4 -22.84 0.87 -9.98
N ASN A 5 -24.12 1.19 -9.81
CA ASN A 5 -25.06 1.30 -10.91
C ASN A 5 -24.78 2.51 -11.81
N GLU A 6 -24.44 3.67 -11.23
CA GLU A 6 -24.07 4.88 -11.98
C GLU A 6 -22.80 4.69 -12.81
N LEU A 7 -21.83 3.93 -12.27
CA LEU A 7 -20.57 3.58 -12.95
C LEU A 7 -20.69 2.35 -13.88
N GLY A 8 -21.86 1.71 -13.96
CA GLY A 8 -22.06 0.51 -14.77
C GLY A 8 -21.26 -0.71 -14.30
N ILE A 9 -20.88 -0.78 -13.01
CA ILE A 9 -20.11 -1.90 -12.47
C ILE A 9 -20.99 -3.14 -12.36
N LYS A 10 -20.52 -4.24 -12.95
CA LYS A 10 -21.24 -5.50 -13.00
C LYS A 10 -21.47 -6.08 -11.60
N ARG A 11 -22.72 -6.42 -11.28
CA ARG A 11 -23.05 -7.20 -10.10
C ARG A 11 -22.66 -8.66 -10.30
N LEU A 12 -21.94 -9.23 -9.34
CA LEU A 12 -21.45 -10.62 -9.36
C LEU A 12 -22.35 -11.56 -8.54
N SER A 13 -23.03 -11.02 -7.51
CA SER A 13 -23.90 -11.82 -6.64
C SER A 13 -25.29 -11.99 -7.25
N GLU A 14 -25.95 -13.12 -6.93
CA GLU A 14 -27.37 -13.34 -7.19
C GLU A 14 -28.25 -12.36 -6.40
N GLU A 15 -29.53 -12.22 -6.78
CA GLU A 15 -30.42 -11.19 -6.26
C GLU A 15 -30.67 -11.29 -4.75
N ASN A 16 -30.67 -12.52 -4.19
CA ASN A 16 -30.90 -12.81 -2.78
C ASN A 16 -29.62 -13.08 -1.97
N ALA A 17 -28.44 -12.98 -2.57
CA ALA A 17 -27.15 -13.13 -1.90
C ALA A 17 -26.59 -11.77 -1.43
N PRO A 18 -25.65 -11.76 -0.48
CA PRO A 18 -24.93 -10.52 -0.11
C PRO A 18 -24.40 -9.80 -1.34
N THR A 19 -24.66 -8.50 -1.42
CA THR A 19 -24.32 -7.70 -2.61
C THR A 19 -22.82 -7.70 -2.86
N GLN A 20 -22.41 -8.20 -4.02
CA GLN A 20 -21.02 -8.20 -4.50
C GLN A 20 -20.97 -7.65 -5.91
N TYR A 21 -20.03 -6.73 -6.15
CA TYR A 21 -19.77 -6.13 -7.45
C TYR A 21 -18.39 -6.49 -7.96
N ALA A 22 -18.21 -6.43 -9.27
CA ALA A 22 -16.90 -6.47 -9.89
C ALA A 22 -16.07 -5.26 -9.43
N ARG A 23 -14.77 -5.38 -9.52
CA ARG A 23 -13.86 -4.27 -9.22
C ARG A 23 -13.89 -3.27 -10.38
N HIS A 24 -13.87 -2.00 -10.06
CA HIS A 24 -13.72 -0.96 -11.08
C HIS A 24 -12.35 -1.12 -11.77
N PRO A 25 -12.24 -0.99 -13.11
CA PRO A 25 -10.97 -1.20 -13.84
C PRO A 25 -9.78 -0.42 -13.26
N LEU A 26 -9.97 0.84 -12.88
CA LEU A 26 -8.90 1.67 -12.31
C LEU A 26 -8.38 1.19 -10.95
N VAL A 27 -9.16 0.39 -10.21
CA VAL A 27 -8.72 -0.18 -8.91
C VAL A 27 -7.52 -1.09 -9.10
N TYR A 28 -7.45 -1.85 -10.20
CA TYR A 28 -6.29 -2.69 -10.50
C TYR A 28 -5.00 -1.90 -10.68
N LEU A 29 -5.07 -0.69 -11.26
CA LEU A 29 -3.90 0.17 -11.44
C LEU A 29 -3.45 0.79 -10.11
N VAL A 30 -4.42 1.25 -9.28
CA VAL A 30 -4.11 1.80 -7.94
C VAL A 30 -3.49 0.74 -7.04
N GLU A 31 -4.07 -0.47 -7.02
CA GLU A 31 -3.56 -1.61 -6.27
C GLU A 31 -2.14 -2.00 -6.73
N ALA A 32 -1.91 -2.06 -8.04
CA ALA A 32 -0.58 -2.38 -8.55
C ALA A 32 0.46 -1.30 -8.18
N ALA A 33 0.09 -0.03 -8.20
CA ALA A 33 0.97 1.05 -7.79
C ALA A 33 1.32 0.94 -6.30
N ASP A 34 0.33 0.64 -5.44
CA ASP A 34 0.52 0.43 -4.01
C ASP A 34 1.42 -0.78 -3.74
N ASP A 35 1.08 -1.95 -4.30
CA ASP A 35 1.85 -3.19 -4.18
C ASP A 35 3.32 -3.01 -4.58
N ILE A 36 3.58 -2.33 -5.70
CA ILE A 36 4.93 -2.11 -6.22
C ILE A 36 5.70 -1.14 -5.31
N CYS A 37 5.10 0.02 -5.00
CA CYS A 37 5.76 1.04 -4.19
C CYS A 37 6.05 0.52 -2.79
N TYR A 38 5.06 -0.06 -2.13
CA TYR A 38 5.19 -0.59 -0.79
C TYR A 38 6.34 -1.61 -0.71
N GLN A 39 6.31 -2.64 -1.57
CA GLN A 39 7.32 -3.70 -1.54
C GLN A 39 8.74 -3.19 -1.84
N MET A 40 8.88 -2.27 -2.80
CA MET A 40 10.20 -1.76 -3.17
C MET A 40 10.74 -0.74 -2.16
N MET A 41 9.89 0.11 -1.59
CA MET A 41 10.31 1.08 -0.57
C MET A 41 10.72 0.40 0.72
N ASP A 42 10.02 -0.65 1.14
CA ASP A 42 10.34 -1.40 2.35
C ASP A 42 11.77 -1.97 2.36
N ILE A 43 12.27 -2.44 1.21
CA ILE A 43 13.65 -2.92 1.09
C ILE A 43 14.66 -1.78 1.30
N GLU A 44 14.39 -0.60 0.72
CA GLU A 44 15.26 0.57 0.92
C GLU A 44 15.24 1.03 2.38
N ASP A 45 14.07 1.11 2.97
CA ASP A 45 13.93 1.54 4.36
C ASP A 45 14.56 0.52 5.33
N ALA A 46 14.41 -0.77 5.07
CA ALA A 46 15.10 -1.79 5.81
C ALA A 46 16.63 -1.68 5.71
N HIS A 47 17.17 -1.28 4.56
CA HIS A 47 18.58 -0.97 4.41
C HIS A 47 18.99 0.26 5.24
N LYS A 48 18.22 1.36 5.19
CA LYS A 48 18.46 2.57 5.98
C LYS A 48 18.40 2.28 7.48
N LEU A 49 17.47 1.44 7.91
CA LEU A 49 17.31 0.99 9.30
C LEU A 49 18.33 -0.09 9.72
N LYS A 50 19.21 -0.51 8.81
CA LYS A 50 20.23 -1.57 9.03
C LYS A 50 19.62 -2.95 9.35
N LEU A 51 18.39 -3.20 8.98
CA LEU A 51 17.74 -4.52 9.02
C LEU A 51 18.23 -5.40 7.87
N LEU A 52 18.62 -4.78 6.75
CA LEU A 52 19.29 -5.40 5.62
C LEU A 52 20.65 -4.77 5.41
N THR A 53 21.65 -5.60 5.10
CA THR A 53 22.94 -5.11 4.63
C THR A 53 22.84 -4.54 3.22
N THR A 54 23.77 -3.68 2.82
CA THR A 54 23.85 -3.14 1.44
C THR A 54 23.90 -4.26 0.40
N LYS A 55 24.61 -5.34 0.70
CA LYS A 55 24.71 -6.51 -0.19
C LYS A 55 23.35 -7.19 -0.37
N GLU A 56 22.64 -7.47 0.71
CA GLU A 56 21.33 -8.10 0.66
C GLU A 56 20.31 -7.24 -0.09
N ALA A 57 20.27 -5.92 0.16
CA ALA A 57 19.36 -5.03 -0.53
C ALA A 57 19.65 -4.95 -2.04
N LYS A 58 20.93 -4.88 -2.44
CA LYS A 58 21.33 -4.93 -3.86
C LYS A 58 20.91 -6.23 -4.52
N GLU A 59 21.24 -7.37 -3.92
CA GLU A 59 20.89 -8.70 -4.44
C GLU A 59 19.39 -8.84 -4.69
N LEU A 60 18.53 -8.26 -3.84
CA LEU A 60 17.08 -8.30 -4.02
C LEU A 60 16.62 -7.49 -5.24
N TYR A 61 17.13 -6.28 -5.43
CA TYR A 61 16.77 -5.46 -6.59
C TYR A 61 17.36 -6.01 -7.90
N GLU A 62 18.57 -6.54 -7.85
CA GLU A 62 19.28 -7.11 -9.01
C GLU A 62 18.52 -8.31 -9.62
N LEU A 63 17.66 -8.99 -8.85
CA LEU A 63 16.79 -10.06 -9.36
C LEU A 63 15.81 -9.58 -10.46
N PHE A 64 15.48 -8.29 -10.49
CA PHE A 64 14.59 -7.71 -11.50
C PHE A 64 15.33 -7.33 -12.80
N LEU A 65 16.65 -7.20 -12.76
CA LEU A 65 17.43 -6.63 -13.84
C LEU A 65 17.74 -7.70 -14.91
N ASP A 66 17.49 -7.35 -16.16
CA ASP A 66 18.06 -8.05 -17.30
C ASP A 66 19.58 -7.74 -17.46
N LYS A 67 20.23 -8.39 -18.40
CA LYS A 67 21.65 -8.24 -18.62
C LYS A 67 22.06 -6.79 -18.93
N GLU A 68 21.29 -6.08 -19.74
CA GLU A 68 21.60 -4.69 -20.12
C GLU A 68 21.47 -3.75 -18.91
N LYS A 69 20.42 -3.89 -18.12
CA LYS A 69 20.22 -3.09 -16.91
C LYS A 69 21.25 -3.41 -15.84
N MET A 70 21.66 -4.67 -15.73
CA MET A 70 22.74 -5.05 -14.82
C MET A 70 24.09 -4.41 -15.23
N GLU A 71 24.43 -4.40 -16.51
CA GLU A 71 25.64 -3.70 -17.00
C GLU A 71 25.60 -2.20 -16.70
N ARG A 72 24.42 -1.57 -16.80
CA ARG A 72 24.23 -0.17 -16.43
C ARG A 72 24.40 0.03 -14.90
N ALA A 73 23.85 -0.85 -14.09
CA ALA A 73 23.96 -0.79 -12.64
C ALA A 73 25.43 -0.91 -12.20
N LEU A 74 26.19 -1.82 -12.78
CA LEU A 74 27.62 -1.98 -12.51
C LEU A 74 28.42 -0.70 -12.81
N LYS A 75 28.11 -0.02 -13.92
CA LYS A 75 28.71 1.29 -14.22
C LYS A 75 28.37 2.35 -13.17
N ILE A 76 27.11 2.38 -12.72
CA ILE A 76 26.71 3.31 -11.64
C ILE A 76 27.52 3.05 -10.38
N TYR A 77 27.77 1.79 -10.02
CA TYR A 77 28.58 1.45 -8.84
C TYR A 77 30.04 1.95 -8.93
N GLU A 78 30.57 2.09 -10.14
CA GLU A 78 31.92 2.64 -10.34
C GLU A 78 31.98 4.17 -10.14
N PHE A 79 30.92 4.90 -10.50
CA PHE A 79 30.88 6.36 -10.44
C PHE A 79 30.25 6.93 -9.17
N VAL A 80 29.29 6.22 -8.58
CA VAL A 80 28.54 6.64 -7.39
C VAL A 80 29.07 5.85 -6.18
N SER A 81 29.77 6.54 -5.30
CA SER A 81 30.34 5.93 -4.09
C SER A 81 29.33 5.77 -2.95
N ASP A 82 28.27 6.60 -2.93
CA ASP A 82 27.23 6.53 -1.91
C ASP A 82 26.32 5.30 -2.15
N THR A 83 26.32 4.40 -1.16
CA THR A 83 25.55 3.16 -1.23
C THR A 83 24.05 3.39 -1.19
N ASN A 84 23.56 4.46 -0.55
CA ASN A 84 22.13 4.79 -0.54
C ASN A 84 21.67 5.26 -1.92
N GLU A 85 22.49 6.05 -2.62
CA GLU A 85 22.21 6.46 -3.99
C GLU A 85 22.21 5.27 -4.97
N GLN A 86 23.16 4.32 -4.79
CA GLN A 86 23.17 3.08 -5.57
C GLN A 86 21.88 2.26 -5.37
N ILE A 87 21.43 2.14 -4.12
CA ILE A 87 20.17 1.45 -3.79
C ILE A 87 18.96 2.18 -4.33
N ALA A 88 18.91 3.51 -4.22
CA ALA A 88 17.84 4.32 -4.80
C ALA A 88 17.74 4.17 -6.31
N TYR A 89 18.87 4.09 -7.03
CA TYR A 89 18.89 3.79 -8.46
C TYR A 89 18.32 2.42 -8.77
N LEU A 90 18.73 1.39 -8.04
CA LEU A 90 18.22 0.03 -8.22
C LEU A 90 16.72 -0.06 -7.93
N ARG A 91 16.26 0.56 -6.85
CA ARG A 91 14.83 0.66 -6.52
C ARG A 91 14.05 1.29 -7.66
N ALA A 92 14.47 2.45 -8.14
CA ALA A 92 13.81 3.15 -9.25
C ALA A 92 13.74 2.28 -10.52
N THR A 93 14.82 1.55 -10.80
CA THR A 93 14.88 0.63 -11.94
C THR A 93 13.91 -0.53 -11.78
N ALA A 94 13.87 -1.17 -10.60
CA ALA A 94 12.95 -2.27 -10.30
C ALA A 94 11.48 -1.83 -10.37
N ILE A 95 11.14 -0.65 -9.81
CA ILE A 95 9.80 -0.05 -9.93
C ILE A 95 9.43 0.14 -11.39
N GLY A 96 10.31 0.72 -12.21
CA GLY A 96 10.05 0.92 -13.64
C GLY A 96 9.77 -0.38 -14.40
N ILE A 97 10.50 -1.46 -14.08
CA ILE A 97 10.27 -2.79 -14.66
C ILE A 97 8.90 -3.34 -14.27
N LEU A 98 8.56 -3.28 -12.97
CA LEU A 98 7.28 -3.80 -12.47
C LEU A 98 6.08 -2.99 -12.99
N VAL A 99 6.21 -1.66 -13.10
CA VAL A 99 5.18 -0.79 -13.70
C VAL A 99 4.95 -1.19 -15.17
N HIS A 100 6.01 -1.39 -15.93
CA HIS A 100 5.89 -1.82 -17.33
C HIS A 100 5.19 -3.18 -17.43
N GLU A 101 5.56 -4.15 -16.61
CA GLU A 101 4.94 -5.48 -16.59
C GLU A 101 3.47 -5.43 -16.16
N CYS A 102 3.12 -4.70 -15.12
CA CYS A 102 1.72 -4.56 -14.71
C CYS A 102 0.88 -3.83 -15.76
N THR A 103 1.46 -2.84 -16.46
CA THR A 103 0.80 -2.18 -17.59
C THR A 103 0.53 -3.16 -18.71
N ARG A 104 1.50 -3.99 -19.07
CA ARG A 104 1.32 -5.04 -20.07
C ARG A 104 0.22 -6.03 -19.68
N VAL A 105 0.24 -6.52 -18.43
CA VAL A 105 -0.81 -7.42 -17.92
C VAL A 105 -2.18 -6.77 -18.00
N PHE A 106 -2.29 -5.48 -17.67
CA PHE A 106 -3.55 -4.74 -17.73
C PHE A 106 -4.09 -4.68 -19.16
N ILE A 107 -3.24 -4.32 -20.13
CA ILE A 107 -3.61 -4.21 -21.55
C ILE A 107 -3.96 -5.58 -22.12
N ASP A 108 -3.15 -6.60 -21.84
CA ASP A 108 -3.38 -7.96 -22.33
C ASP A 108 -4.68 -8.59 -21.81
N ASN A 109 -5.21 -8.08 -20.69
CA ASN A 109 -6.44 -8.56 -20.05
C ASN A 109 -7.56 -7.49 -20.02
N GLU A 110 -7.48 -6.46 -20.87
CA GLU A 110 -8.42 -5.33 -20.89
C GLU A 110 -9.88 -5.79 -20.98
N GLU A 111 -10.19 -6.72 -21.85
CA GLU A 111 -11.55 -7.23 -22.04
C GLU A 111 -12.09 -7.92 -20.76
N ASP A 112 -11.31 -8.76 -20.12
CA ASP A 112 -11.71 -9.43 -18.87
C ASP A 112 -11.86 -8.45 -17.70
N ILE A 113 -10.98 -7.45 -17.64
CA ILE A 113 -11.04 -6.39 -16.63
C ILE A 113 -12.32 -5.56 -16.80
N LEU A 114 -12.63 -5.11 -18.02
CA LEU A 114 -13.82 -4.33 -18.32
C LEU A 114 -15.11 -5.14 -18.09
N ASN A 115 -15.10 -6.43 -18.39
CA ASN A 115 -16.23 -7.33 -18.17
C ASN A 115 -16.34 -7.84 -16.72
N GLY A 116 -15.39 -7.47 -15.82
CA GLY A 116 -15.38 -7.89 -14.41
C GLY A 116 -15.11 -9.38 -14.21
N ASN A 117 -14.38 -10.00 -15.12
CA ASN A 117 -14.01 -11.43 -15.10
C ASN A 117 -12.55 -11.65 -14.66
N PHE A 118 -11.72 -10.60 -14.64
CA PHE A 118 -10.31 -10.70 -14.24
C PHE A 118 -10.19 -10.96 -12.73
N ASN A 119 -9.43 -11.98 -12.35
CA ASN A 119 -9.25 -12.42 -10.97
C ASN A 119 -7.85 -12.09 -10.43
N GLY A 120 -7.81 -11.61 -9.19
CA GLY A 120 -6.57 -11.28 -8.48
C GLY A 120 -6.08 -9.87 -8.76
N SER A 121 -4.80 -9.61 -8.50
CA SER A 121 -4.11 -8.34 -8.76
C SER A 121 -3.17 -8.47 -9.96
N LEU A 122 -2.83 -7.34 -10.61
CA LEU A 122 -1.93 -7.35 -11.77
C LEU A 122 -0.57 -7.96 -11.45
N ILE A 123 -0.04 -7.71 -10.26
CA ILE A 123 1.26 -8.23 -9.82
C ILE A 123 1.29 -9.77 -9.74
N LYS A 124 0.14 -10.42 -9.58
CA LYS A 124 0.05 -11.88 -9.58
C LYS A 124 0.17 -12.51 -10.97
N HIS A 125 0.03 -11.70 -12.02
CA HIS A 125 0.03 -12.13 -13.43
C HIS A 125 1.24 -11.66 -14.23
N ILE A 126 2.23 -11.02 -13.60
CA ILE A 126 3.49 -10.64 -14.24
C ILE A 126 4.29 -11.88 -14.66
N SER A 127 5.28 -11.70 -15.54
CA SER A 127 6.13 -12.79 -16.04
C SER A 127 6.83 -13.55 -14.90
N GLN A 128 7.06 -14.87 -15.10
CA GLN A 128 7.57 -15.76 -14.07
C GLN A 128 8.88 -15.30 -13.40
N PRO A 129 9.91 -14.88 -14.14
CA PRO A 129 11.15 -14.41 -13.51
C PRO A 129 10.95 -13.21 -12.56
N LEU A 130 10.11 -12.25 -12.98
CA LEU A 130 9.82 -11.06 -12.16
C LEU A 130 8.91 -11.39 -10.96
N LYS A 131 8.00 -12.34 -11.14
CA LYS A 131 7.14 -12.83 -10.06
C LYS A 131 7.95 -13.55 -8.99
N GLU A 132 8.92 -14.35 -9.38
CA GLU A 132 9.84 -15.01 -8.44
C GLU A 132 10.70 -13.99 -7.67
N ALA A 133 11.22 -12.97 -8.37
CA ALA A 133 11.93 -11.85 -7.75
C ALA A 133 11.05 -11.10 -6.73
N TYR A 134 9.83 -10.75 -7.12
CA TYR A 134 8.86 -10.09 -6.25
C TYR A 134 8.54 -10.94 -5.01
N ASN A 135 8.24 -12.22 -5.19
CA ASN A 135 7.96 -13.13 -4.08
C ASN A 135 9.16 -13.29 -3.14
N ARG A 136 10.39 -13.27 -3.66
CA ARG A 136 11.58 -13.29 -2.83
C ARG A 136 11.71 -12.03 -1.97
N CYS A 137 11.44 -10.86 -2.54
CA CYS A 137 11.38 -9.60 -1.79
C CYS A 137 10.32 -9.66 -0.68
N SER A 138 9.11 -10.12 -1.01
CA SER A 138 8.02 -10.28 -0.06
C SER A 138 8.37 -11.24 1.09
N ASN A 139 9.00 -12.37 0.79
CA ASN A 139 9.44 -13.30 1.81
C ASN A 139 10.51 -12.70 2.75
N VAL A 140 11.42 -11.89 2.23
CA VAL A 140 12.40 -11.17 3.04
C VAL A 140 11.73 -10.12 3.91
N ALA A 141 10.80 -9.34 3.34
CA ALA A 141 10.01 -8.35 4.07
C ALA A 141 9.29 -8.98 5.28
N VAL A 142 8.52 -10.06 5.05
CA VAL A 142 7.78 -10.76 6.11
C VAL A 142 8.71 -11.34 7.18
N ASN A 143 9.84 -11.93 6.81
CA ASN A 143 10.65 -12.69 7.75
C ASN A 143 11.73 -11.86 8.44
N LYS A 144 12.25 -10.80 7.80
CA LYS A 144 13.34 -10.00 8.36
C LYS A 144 12.90 -8.59 8.77
N ILE A 145 11.91 -7.99 8.08
CA ILE A 145 11.50 -6.61 8.31
C ILE A 145 10.33 -6.58 9.29
N TYR A 146 9.17 -7.10 8.90
CA TYR A 146 7.94 -6.97 9.70
C TYR A 146 7.98 -7.74 11.02
N LYS A 147 8.79 -8.79 11.12
CA LYS A 147 8.99 -9.54 12.36
C LYS A 147 10.19 -9.04 13.19
N SER A 148 10.86 -7.97 12.75
CA SER A 148 11.93 -7.38 13.54
C SER A 148 11.36 -6.76 14.83
N ARG A 149 12.12 -6.86 15.91
CA ARG A 149 11.68 -6.35 17.21
C ARG A 149 11.34 -4.86 17.15
N ASP A 150 12.18 -4.08 16.50
CA ASP A 150 12.01 -2.62 16.42
C ASP A 150 10.72 -2.23 15.70
N VAL A 151 10.35 -2.95 14.62
CA VAL A 151 9.09 -2.73 13.90
C VAL A 151 7.90 -3.12 14.77
N VAL A 152 7.94 -4.29 15.39
CA VAL A 152 6.85 -4.78 16.27
C VAL A 152 6.64 -3.86 17.48
N ASP A 153 7.72 -3.35 18.08
CA ASP A 153 7.62 -2.42 19.21
C ASP A 153 6.94 -1.10 18.79
N ILE A 154 7.24 -0.58 17.57
CA ILE A 154 6.59 0.62 17.03
C ILE A 154 5.12 0.36 16.68
N GLU A 155 4.82 -0.78 16.06
CA GLU A 155 3.43 -1.17 15.75
C GLU A 155 2.59 -1.29 17.02
N LEU A 156 3.12 -1.92 18.07
CA LEU A 156 2.45 -2.03 19.35
C LEU A 156 2.20 -0.66 20.00
N ALA A 157 3.19 0.24 19.97
CA ALA A 157 3.04 1.60 20.46
C ALA A 157 1.98 2.37 19.63
N GLY A 158 2.03 2.26 18.31
CA GLY A 158 1.06 2.87 17.39
C GLY A 158 -0.36 2.38 17.64
N PHE A 159 -0.54 1.08 17.82
CA PHE A 159 -1.84 0.49 18.16
C PHE A 159 -2.40 1.10 19.46
N HIS A 160 -1.61 1.20 20.52
CA HIS A 160 -2.04 1.79 21.77
C HIS A 160 -2.39 3.28 21.64
N VAL A 161 -1.58 4.05 20.91
CA VAL A 161 -1.84 5.48 20.69
C VAL A 161 -3.15 5.67 19.93
N ILE A 162 -3.34 4.98 18.80
CA ILE A 162 -4.55 5.11 17.98
C ILE A 162 -5.78 4.64 18.74
N SER A 163 -5.73 3.49 19.42
CA SER A 163 -6.86 2.99 20.20
C SER A 163 -7.27 3.96 21.29
N THR A 164 -6.30 4.49 22.05
CA THR A 164 -6.57 5.45 23.11
C THR A 164 -7.17 6.76 22.56
N LEU A 165 -6.64 7.27 21.45
CA LEU A 165 -7.18 8.47 20.80
C LEU A 165 -8.62 8.25 20.33
N LEU A 166 -8.92 7.13 19.70
CA LEU A 166 -10.27 6.80 19.26
C LEU A 166 -11.23 6.67 20.43
N GLU A 167 -10.86 5.97 21.49
CA GLU A 167 -11.69 5.86 22.71
C GLU A 167 -12.00 7.25 23.28
N LEU A 168 -10.99 8.09 23.49
CA LEU A 168 -11.16 9.43 24.03
C LEU A 168 -12.02 10.32 23.13
N MET A 169 -11.84 10.28 21.83
CA MET A 169 -12.59 11.09 20.87
C MET A 169 -14.04 10.62 20.74
N ILE A 170 -14.27 9.30 20.71
CA ILE A 170 -15.62 8.73 20.66
C ILE A 170 -16.37 9.05 21.95
N ASP A 171 -15.75 8.91 23.13
CA ASP A 171 -16.34 9.31 24.41
C ASP A 171 -16.67 10.81 24.43
N ALA A 172 -15.80 11.64 23.85
CA ALA A 172 -16.01 13.08 23.81
C ALA A 172 -17.24 13.44 22.95
N VAL A 173 -17.44 12.82 21.79
CA VAL A 173 -18.62 13.10 20.95
C VAL A 173 -19.92 12.51 21.51
N GLN A 174 -19.83 11.51 22.39
CA GLN A 174 -20.98 10.95 23.10
C GLN A 174 -21.36 11.76 24.36
N SER A 175 -20.40 12.45 24.98
CA SER A 175 -20.60 13.24 26.19
C SER A 175 -20.04 14.66 26.01
N PRO A 176 -20.59 15.46 25.07
CA PRO A 176 -20.02 16.76 24.71
C PRO A 176 -20.17 17.83 25.79
N GLU A 177 -21.00 17.61 26.83
CA GLU A 177 -21.20 18.53 27.94
C GLU A 177 -20.01 18.58 28.90
N LYS A 178 -19.12 17.59 28.89
CA LYS A 178 -17.94 17.55 29.74
C LYS A 178 -16.87 18.52 29.26
N THR A 179 -16.25 19.26 30.17
CA THR A 179 -15.21 20.25 29.84
C THR A 179 -14.05 19.62 29.04
N TYR A 180 -13.62 18.42 29.41
CA TYR A 180 -12.54 17.72 28.72
C TYR A 180 -12.97 17.27 27.31
N SER A 181 -14.22 16.83 27.14
CA SER A 181 -14.78 16.50 25.83
C SER A 181 -14.76 17.69 24.88
N GLN A 182 -15.12 18.87 25.37
CA GLN A 182 -15.08 20.10 24.58
C GLN A 182 -13.66 20.44 24.11
N LEU A 183 -12.65 20.23 24.97
CA LEU A 183 -11.26 20.45 24.60
C LEU A 183 -10.83 19.52 23.44
N LEU A 184 -11.25 18.27 23.45
CA LEU A 184 -10.96 17.30 22.40
C LEU A 184 -11.72 17.62 21.10
N ILE A 185 -13.01 17.89 21.18
CA ILE A 185 -13.85 18.25 20.03
C ILE A 185 -13.32 19.50 19.32
N ASN A 186 -12.89 20.50 20.08
CA ASN A 186 -12.34 21.75 19.53
C ASN A 186 -10.98 21.57 18.82
N ARG A 187 -10.34 20.43 18.94
CA ARG A 187 -9.12 20.12 18.19
C ARG A 187 -9.41 19.63 16.77
N VAL A 188 -10.60 19.10 16.54
CA VAL A 188 -11.00 18.60 15.21
C VAL A 188 -11.10 19.77 14.24
N SER A 189 -10.42 19.66 13.11
CA SER A 189 -10.43 20.69 12.07
C SER A 189 -11.84 20.92 11.55
N SER A 190 -12.18 22.17 11.24
CA SER A 190 -13.50 22.56 10.69
C SER A 190 -13.84 21.94 9.35
N GLN A 191 -12.90 21.29 8.69
CA GLN A 191 -13.17 20.52 7.46
C GLN A 191 -13.97 19.23 7.71
N TYR A 192 -14.01 18.75 8.98
CA TYR A 192 -14.74 17.55 9.37
C TYR A 192 -15.98 17.93 10.17
N ASP A 193 -17.15 17.39 9.81
CA ASP A 193 -18.44 17.74 10.44
C ASP A 193 -18.64 17.03 11.79
N ILE A 194 -17.84 17.45 12.77
CA ILE A 194 -17.93 16.91 14.15
C ILE A 194 -19.26 17.26 14.84
N ASN A 195 -20.02 18.24 14.32
CA ASN A 195 -21.32 18.66 14.83
C ASN A 195 -22.49 17.99 14.12
N SER A 196 -22.24 16.95 13.30
CA SER A 196 -23.27 16.16 12.64
C SER A 196 -24.43 15.83 13.60
N PRO A 197 -25.68 15.86 13.14
CA PRO A 197 -26.85 15.56 13.98
C PRO A 197 -26.91 14.07 14.40
N THR A 198 -26.16 13.21 13.75
CA THR A 198 -26.14 11.77 14.04
C THR A 198 -24.84 11.36 14.71
N LEU A 199 -24.91 10.39 15.63
CA LEU A 199 -23.71 9.81 16.23
C LEU A 199 -22.79 9.21 15.15
N TYR A 200 -23.36 8.54 14.14
CA TYR A 200 -22.60 7.99 13.02
C TYR A 200 -21.78 9.08 12.31
N GLY A 201 -22.38 10.22 11.97
CA GLY A 201 -21.66 11.32 11.30
C GLY A 201 -20.58 11.93 12.20
N LYS A 202 -20.79 12.02 13.51
CA LYS A 202 -19.75 12.46 14.45
C LYS A 202 -18.58 11.48 14.52
N ILE A 203 -18.85 10.16 14.59
CA ILE A 203 -17.80 9.14 14.58
C ILE A 203 -17.06 9.17 13.24
N GLN A 204 -17.77 9.34 12.12
CA GLN A 204 -17.12 9.48 10.82
C GLN A 204 -16.16 10.67 10.80
N ALA A 205 -16.57 11.83 11.32
CA ALA A 205 -15.71 13.02 11.41
C ALA A 205 -14.46 12.78 12.30
N VAL A 206 -14.59 11.97 13.35
CA VAL A 206 -13.43 11.56 14.19
C VAL A 206 -12.49 10.65 13.44
N LEU A 207 -13.02 9.71 12.63
CA LEU A 207 -12.20 8.77 11.85
C LEU A 207 -11.49 9.45 10.68
N ASP A 208 -12.10 10.48 10.11
CA ASP A 208 -11.54 11.24 8.98
C ASP A 208 -10.49 12.28 9.45
N TYR A 209 -10.53 12.69 10.73
CA TYR A 209 -9.55 13.57 11.39
C TYR A 209 -8.28 12.83 11.78
#